data_9cbe26e3413dcb94e1eef99f74471bc3
#
_entry.id   9cbe26e3413dcb94e1eef99f74471bc3
#
_cell.length_a   1.000
_cell.length_b   1.000
_cell.length_c   1.000
_cell.angle_alpha   90.00
_cell.angle_beta   90.00
_cell.angle_gamma   90.00
#
_symmetry.space_group_name_H-M   'P 1'
#
loop_
_entity.id
_entity.type
_entity.pdbx_description
1 polymer ?
#
loop_
_entity_poly.entity_id
_entity_poly.type
_entity_poly.pdbx_seq_one_letter_code
_entity_poly.pdbx_strand_id
1 'polypeptide(L)'
;MKKIEINGFKAFGEPICLDFDREEKSIVLYGENGSGKSSIFDAMLIAFYRHRLLAETLTIGATPEQHENEISDFYFSYRHRPLSGDIDIRIDGEPMTDYDTSSTLCFMLDCHASDCPDGRINLIDMLHGMFQGMLEDDEQIRQFVADNATRMVELCNAALEKRFIEAFRIGIEDADFNIYIEDVRQGLRSCDMLYKYFNEAKLHLVNLLLRLVAIRLMADDADKNKRKMLVMDDVVTSLDSSNRSFLIHYLLAEYTDMQLLVMTHNIGFNNVFFNISKEEGLQDTWLFANLYLNAGGPHLYDYTRMRTATGIKQAFQQGEVGLDNIGTIIRRRFEALLLEVTKILCVGASEDASTLVNRLLSQDKPIYLRKRKGKIHIADDLVSEISQKLSMPGVPYGKLIKEISKEIHSYNTEKSLGKLIPIIRQFREYEKLVLHELSHGYTAMPPFNQKEIEASLVLLEKMEACVKSLMVKNAGM
;
A
#
# COMPACT_ATOMS: atom_id res chain seq x y z
N MET A 1 -15.53 -5.31 -2.46
CA MET A 1 -15.98 -3.98 -2.92
C MET A 1 -15.09 -3.51 -4.04
N LYS A 2 -15.65 -3.02 -5.15
CA LYS A 2 -14.88 -2.57 -6.31
C LYS A 2 -14.65 -1.06 -6.28
N LYS A 3 -15.63 -0.29 -5.81
CA LYS A 3 -15.51 1.17 -5.68
C LYS A 3 -16.42 1.73 -4.60
N ILE A 4 -16.04 2.88 -4.05
CA ILE A 4 -16.91 3.75 -3.26
C ILE A 4 -16.86 5.16 -3.84
N GLU A 5 -18.02 5.75 -4.04
CA GLU A 5 -18.21 7.13 -4.51
C GLU A 5 -18.85 7.94 -3.39
N ILE A 6 -18.30 9.11 -3.09
CA ILE A 6 -18.74 9.97 -1.97
C ILE A 6 -18.93 11.38 -2.49
N ASN A 7 -20.09 11.97 -2.24
CA ASN A 7 -20.42 13.33 -2.64
C ASN A 7 -21.29 14.03 -1.59
N GLY A 8 -21.10 15.31 -1.40
CA GLY A 8 -21.88 16.12 -0.45
C GLY A 8 -21.64 15.75 1.04
N PHE A 9 -20.52 15.08 1.37
CA PHE A 9 -20.26 14.47 2.67
C PHE A 9 -18.99 15.03 3.32
N LYS A 10 -19.10 15.59 4.51
CA LYS A 10 -17.99 16.14 5.33
C LYS A 10 -16.98 16.97 4.50
N ALA A 11 -15.79 16.45 4.26
CA ALA A 11 -14.74 17.14 3.49
C ALA A 11 -15.05 17.22 1.99
N PHE A 12 -15.96 16.40 1.47
CA PHE A 12 -16.18 16.21 0.03
C PHE A 12 -17.40 16.98 -0.47
N GLY A 13 -17.19 18.20 -0.96
CA GLY A 13 -18.20 19.00 -1.67
C GLY A 13 -18.35 18.59 -3.15
N GLU A 14 -17.29 18.07 -3.73
CA GLU A 14 -17.26 17.48 -5.07
C GLU A 14 -17.13 15.95 -4.96
N PRO A 15 -17.62 15.21 -5.97
CA PRO A 15 -17.54 13.75 -5.96
C PRO A 15 -16.10 13.23 -5.89
N ILE A 16 -15.86 12.29 -4.99
CA ILE A 16 -14.62 11.52 -4.94
C ILE A 16 -14.92 10.04 -5.12
N CYS A 17 -14.05 9.32 -5.81
CA CYS A 17 -14.20 7.90 -6.06
C CYS A 17 -12.90 7.17 -5.69
N LEU A 18 -12.99 6.24 -4.72
CA LEU A 18 -11.95 5.24 -4.49
C LEU A 18 -12.29 4.01 -5.35
N ASP A 19 -11.44 3.72 -6.29
CA ASP A 19 -11.55 2.58 -7.18
C ASP A 19 -10.56 1.48 -6.73
N PHE A 20 -11.10 0.35 -6.26
CA PHE A 20 -10.34 -0.82 -5.82
C PHE A 20 -10.03 -1.79 -6.96
N ASP A 21 -10.28 -1.38 -8.21
CA ASP A 21 -10.20 -2.22 -9.40
C ASP A 21 -11.26 -3.33 -9.44
N ARG A 22 -11.43 -3.93 -10.62
CA ARG A 22 -12.35 -5.07 -10.82
C ARG A 22 -11.97 -6.31 -9.99
N GLU A 23 -10.70 -6.39 -9.61
CA GLU A 23 -10.13 -7.47 -8.81
C GLU A 23 -10.25 -7.25 -7.29
N GLU A 24 -10.96 -6.19 -6.86
CA GLU A 24 -11.20 -5.86 -5.45
C GLU A 24 -9.89 -5.75 -4.65
N LYS A 25 -8.90 -5.02 -5.19
CA LYS A 25 -7.57 -4.85 -4.60
C LYS A 25 -7.62 -4.11 -3.27
N SER A 26 -6.60 -4.30 -2.46
CA SER A 26 -6.39 -3.50 -1.25
C SER A 26 -5.79 -2.13 -1.59
N ILE A 27 -6.07 -1.10 -0.77
CA ILE A 27 -5.56 0.26 -0.97
C ILE A 27 -4.77 0.73 0.25
N VAL A 28 -3.61 1.32 0.02
CA VAL A 28 -2.96 2.23 0.98
C VAL A 28 -3.22 3.65 0.52
N LEU A 29 -3.93 4.41 1.35
CA LEU A 29 -4.29 5.80 1.09
C LEU A 29 -3.48 6.73 2.00
N TYR A 30 -2.50 7.41 1.42
CA TYR A 30 -1.78 8.48 2.11
C TYR A 30 -2.54 9.81 1.96
N GLY A 31 -2.56 10.61 3.00
CA GLY A 31 -3.04 11.98 2.93
C GLY A 31 -2.63 12.77 4.18
N GLU A 32 -2.32 14.04 4.02
CA GLU A 32 -2.01 14.94 5.13
C GLU A 32 -3.21 15.08 6.09
N ASN A 33 -2.95 15.62 7.28
CA ASN A 33 -4.03 15.91 8.22
C ASN A 33 -4.99 16.94 7.62
N GLY A 34 -6.28 16.67 7.74
CA GLY A 34 -7.32 17.51 7.14
C GLY A 34 -7.62 17.21 5.65
N SER A 35 -6.92 16.28 4.99
CA SER A 35 -7.17 15.94 3.58
C SER A 35 -8.51 15.24 3.32
N GLY A 36 -9.19 14.72 4.35
CA GLY A 36 -10.49 14.05 4.21
C GLY A 36 -10.44 12.53 4.44
N LYS A 37 -9.32 11.93 4.88
CA LYS A 37 -9.22 10.50 5.18
C LYS A 37 -10.31 10.01 6.14
N SER A 38 -10.45 10.67 7.29
CA SER A 38 -11.49 10.31 8.27
C SER A 38 -12.91 10.54 7.72
N SER A 39 -13.09 11.41 6.72
CA SER A 39 -14.38 11.53 6.03
C SER A 39 -14.67 10.31 5.16
N ILE A 40 -13.66 9.66 4.58
CA ILE A 40 -13.81 8.37 3.89
C ILE A 40 -14.15 7.28 4.91
N PHE A 41 -13.45 7.25 6.05
CA PHE A 41 -13.75 6.31 7.13
C PHE A 41 -15.21 6.44 7.59
N ASP A 42 -15.65 7.66 7.89
CA ASP A 42 -17.03 7.91 8.30
C ASP A 42 -18.06 7.57 7.22
N ALA A 43 -17.74 7.79 5.95
CA ALA A 43 -18.63 7.39 4.85
C ALA A 43 -18.77 5.86 4.77
N MET A 44 -17.67 5.12 4.97
CA MET A 44 -17.69 3.66 5.09
C MET A 44 -18.48 3.22 6.33
N LEU A 45 -18.27 3.90 7.46
CA LEU A 45 -18.96 3.62 8.71
C LEU A 45 -20.48 3.75 8.54
N ILE A 46 -20.96 4.85 7.96
CA ILE A 46 -22.39 5.04 7.69
C ILE A 46 -22.91 4.03 6.67
N ALA A 47 -22.14 3.75 5.61
CA ALA A 47 -22.56 2.83 4.58
C ALA A 47 -22.81 1.41 5.14
N PHE A 48 -21.95 0.93 6.04
CA PHE A 48 -22.06 -0.43 6.60
C PHE A 48 -22.83 -0.51 7.93
N TYR A 49 -22.79 0.54 8.76
CA TYR A 49 -23.29 0.51 10.14
C TYR A 49 -24.39 1.53 10.45
N ARG A 50 -25.01 2.14 9.42
CA ARG A 50 -26.05 3.16 9.61
C ARG A 50 -27.17 2.74 10.56
N HIS A 51 -27.58 1.47 10.51
CA HIS A 51 -28.67 0.99 11.37
C HIS A 51 -28.28 1.03 12.85
N ARG A 52 -27.06 0.62 13.18
CA ARG A 52 -26.53 0.69 14.55
C ARG A 52 -26.38 2.15 15.00
N LEU A 53 -25.77 2.99 14.18
CA LEU A 53 -25.56 4.40 14.48
C LEU A 53 -26.88 5.16 14.68
N LEU A 54 -27.87 4.87 13.85
CA LEU A 54 -29.22 5.42 14.00
C LEU A 54 -29.90 4.90 15.28
N ALA A 55 -29.80 3.61 15.58
CA ALA A 55 -30.37 3.05 16.82
C ALA A 55 -29.78 3.68 18.09
N GLU A 56 -28.47 4.02 18.06
CA GLU A 56 -27.80 4.74 19.16
C GLU A 56 -28.23 6.22 19.25
N THR A 57 -28.72 6.80 18.16
CA THR A 57 -29.13 8.23 18.07
C THR A 57 -30.62 8.43 18.39
N LEU A 58 -31.46 7.44 18.06
CA LEU A 58 -32.91 7.55 18.21
C LEU A 58 -33.34 7.48 19.67
N THR A 59 -34.21 8.41 20.07
CA THR A 59 -34.76 8.46 21.43
C THR A 59 -35.81 7.37 21.64
N ILE A 60 -35.60 6.51 22.63
CA ILE A 60 -36.55 5.44 22.97
C ILE A 60 -37.90 6.06 23.40
N GLY A 61 -38.98 5.67 22.70
CA GLY A 61 -40.35 6.15 22.99
C GLY A 61 -40.72 7.47 22.31
N ALA A 62 -39.89 7.99 21.42
CA ALA A 62 -40.23 9.15 20.60
C ALA A 62 -41.31 8.84 19.56
N THR A 63 -42.00 9.89 19.11
CA THR A 63 -43.03 9.76 18.05
C THR A 63 -42.38 9.52 16.69
N PRO A 64 -43.11 8.99 15.69
CA PRO A 64 -42.59 8.83 14.34
C PRO A 64 -42.03 10.12 13.73
N GLU A 65 -42.69 11.26 13.98
CA GLU A 65 -42.25 12.58 13.51
C GLU A 65 -40.96 13.04 14.19
N GLN A 66 -40.79 12.72 15.49
CA GLN A 66 -39.54 12.97 16.20
C GLN A 66 -38.41 12.10 15.64
N HIS A 67 -38.65 10.82 15.36
CA HIS A 67 -37.67 9.94 14.74
C HIS A 67 -37.27 10.43 13.34
N GLU A 68 -38.21 10.91 12.51
CA GLU A 68 -37.87 11.49 11.20
C GLU A 68 -36.96 12.72 11.34
N ASN A 69 -37.19 13.57 12.32
CA ASN A 69 -36.36 14.72 12.60
C ASN A 69 -34.95 14.28 13.09
N GLU A 70 -34.86 13.34 14.02
CA GLU A 70 -33.62 12.79 14.54
C GLU A 70 -32.79 12.15 13.41
N ILE A 71 -33.37 11.39 12.51
CA ILE A 71 -32.74 10.83 11.32
C ILE A 71 -32.26 11.94 10.40
N SER A 72 -33.07 12.96 10.16
CA SER A 72 -32.69 14.11 9.34
C SER A 72 -31.50 14.86 9.93
N ASP A 73 -31.51 15.10 11.24
CA ASP A 73 -30.43 15.77 11.98
C ASP A 73 -29.14 14.93 11.97
N PHE A 74 -29.25 13.61 12.10
CA PHE A 74 -28.14 12.69 11.97
C PHE A 74 -27.42 12.88 10.62
N TYR A 75 -28.14 12.74 9.51
CA TYR A 75 -27.54 12.92 8.18
C TYR A 75 -27.07 14.37 7.95
N PHE A 76 -27.81 15.36 8.47
CA PHE A 76 -27.42 16.77 8.38
C PHE A 76 -26.07 17.05 9.04
N SER A 77 -25.74 16.35 10.12
CA SER A 77 -24.44 16.49 10.82
C SER A 77 -23.25 16.10 9.95
N TYR A 78 -23.43 15.20 8.97
CA TYR A 78 -22.41 14.72 8.07
C TYR A 78 -22.35 15.46 6.72
N ARG A 79 -23.28 16.38 6.45
CA ARG A 79 -23.28 17.14 5.19
C ARG A 79 -22.04 18.00 5.05
N HIS A 80 -21.57 18.10 3.81
CA HIS A 80 -20.55 19.09 3.46
C HIS A 80 -21.09 20.53 3.63
N ARG A 81 -20.32 21.41 4.26
CA ARG A 81 -20.68 22.82 4.44
C ARG A 81 -19.67 23.68 3.64
N PRO A 82 -20.11 24.67 2.84
CA PRO A 82 -21.43 25.36 2.82
C PRO A 82 -22.44 24.83 1.80
N LEU A 83 -22.16 23.76 1.04
CA LEU A 83 -23.06 23.31 -0.02
C LEU A 83 -24.37 22.73 0.52
N SER A 84 -25.45 22.97 -0.22
CA SER A 84 -26.82 22.53 0.12
C SER A 84 -27.22 21.19 -0.51
N GLY A 85 -26.27 20.45 -1.08
CA GLY A 85 -26.52 19.17 -1.74
C GLY A 85 -26.84 18.05 -0.74
N ASP A 86 -27.57 17.04 -1.20
CA ASP A 86 -27.80 15.82 -0.43
C ASP A 86 -26.54 14.94 -0.40
N ILE A 87 -26.42 14.15 0.66
CA ILE A 87 -25.36 13.16 0.77
C ILE A 87 -25.64 12.06 -0.26
N ASP A 88 -24.66 11.78 -1.11
CA ASP A 88 -24.70 10.63 -2.04
C ASP A 88 -23.45 9.77 -1.82
N ILE A 89 -23.65 8.62 -1.17
CA ILE A 89 -22.62 7.59 -0.99
C ILE A 89 -23.07 6.36 -1.75
N ARG A 90 -22.22 5.88 -2.66
CA ARG A 90 -22.50 4.71 -3.48
C ARG A 90 -21.39 3.66 -3.34
N ILE A 91 -21.79 2.40 -3.22
CA ILE A 91 -20.90 1.24 -3.18
C ILE A 91 -21.16 0.41 -4.44
N ASP A 92 -20.13 0.17 -5.24
CA ASP A 92 -20.22 -0.58 -6.51
C ASP A 92 -21.26 0.00 -7.49
N GLY A 93 -21.57 1.31 -7.34
CA GLY A 93 -22.54 2.06 -8.14
C GLY A 93 -23.96 2.09 -7.55
N GLU A 94 -24.25 1.32 -6.50
CA GLU A 94 -25.53 1.32 -5.80
C GLU A 94 -25.55 2.34 -4.66
N PRO A 95 -26.64 3.08 -4.43
CA PRO A 95 -26.80 3.92 -3.24
C PRO A 95 -26.56 3.10 -1.97
N MET A 96 -25.94 3.71 -0.95
CA MET A 96 -25.68 3.03 0.33
C MET A 96 -26.93 2.48 1.01
N THR A 97 -28.12 3.06 0.71
CA THR A 97 -29.40 2.60 1.24
C THR A 97 -29.84 1.26 0.66
N ASP A 98 -29.45 0.99 -0.57
CA ASP A 98 -29.89 -0.16 -1.37
C ASP A 98 -28.84 -1.27 -1.38
N TYR A 99 -27.60 -0.92 -1.04
CA TYR A 99 -26.49 -1.88 -1.01
C TYR A 99 -26.67 -2.94 0.07
N ASP A 100 -26.57 -4.23 -0.33
CA ASP A 100 -26.67 -5.37 0.58
C ASP A 100 -25.38 -5.54 1.41
N THR A 101 -25.40 -4.97 2.60
CA THR A 101 -24.29 -5.06 3.57
C THR A 101 -24.15 -6.45 4.18
N SER A 102 -25.18 -7.31 4.12
CA SER A 102 -25.13 -8.65 4.73
C SER A 102 -24.15 -9.60 4.02
N SER A 103 -23.83 -9.31 2.76
CA SER A 103 -22.87 -10.06 1.93
C SER A 103 -21.41 -9.74 2.27
N THR A 104 -21.15 -8.69 3.05
CA THR A 104 -19.80 -8.20 3.36
C THR A 104 -19.60 -8.07 4.87
N LEU A 105 -18.53 -8.69 5.39
CA LEU A 105 -18.04 -8.42 6.73
C LEU A 105 -17.05 -7.27 6.66
N CYS A 106 -17.43 -6.13 7.16
CA CYS A 106 -16.58 -4.96 7.24
C CYS A 106 -16.12 -4.76 8.68
N PHE A 107 -14.81 -4.76 8.90
CA PHE A 107 -14.20 -4.44 10.19
C PHE A 107 -13.59 -3.05 10.10
N MET A 108 -13.78 -2.22 11.12
CA MET A 108 -13.33 -0.84 11.11
C MET A 108 -12.53 -0.51 12.36
N LEU A 109 -11.33 0.01 12.16
CA LEU A 109 -10.42 0.47 13.22
C LEU A 109 -10.06 1.93 12.95
N ASP A 110 -10.41 2.82 13.85
CA ASP A 110 -10.03 4.22 13.83
C ASP A 110 -8.70 4.49 14.56
N CYS A 111 -8.25 5.73 14.58
CA CYS A 111 -7.02 6.13 15.26
C CYS A 111 -7.06 5.92 16.79
N HIS A 112 -8.24 5.79 17.38
CA HIS A 112 -8.43 5.53 18.81
C HIS A 112 -8.49 4.03 19.14
N ALA A 113 -8.51 3.17 18.13
CA ALA A 113 -8.57 1.72 18.33
C ALA A 113 -7.41 1.16 19.16
N SER A 114 -6.31 1.87 19.28
CA SER A 114 -5.16 1.49 20.09
C SER A 114 -5.08 2.19 21.44
N ASP A 115 -5.99 3.11 21.76
CA ASP A 115 -5.98 3.87 23.01
C ASP A 115 -6.27 2.97 24.22
N CYS A 116 -5.68 3.33 25.36
CA CYS A 116 -5.86 2.66 26.64
C CYS A 116 -6.20 3.72 27.71
N PRO A 117 -7.41 4.33 27.63
CA PRO A 117 -7.73 5.54 28.40
C PRO A 117 -7.68 5.34 29.92
N ASP A 118 -8.06 4.17 30.41
CA ASP A 118 -8.11 3.86 31.84
C ASP A 118 -6.83 3.22 32.38
N GLY A 119 -5.79 3.11 31.52
CA GLY A 119 -4.56 2.43 31.89
C GLY A 119 -4.72 0.92 32.09
N ARG A 120 -5.79 0.34 31.57
CA ARG A 120 -6.12 -1.08 31.53
C ARG A 120 -6.49 -1.51 30.12
N ILE A 121 -6.26 -2.77 29.82
CA ILE A 121 -6.76 -3.39 28.60
C ILE A 121 -7.74 -4.48 29.02
N ASN A 122 -9.00 -4.31 28.65
CA ASN A 122 -10.05 -5.30 28.85
C ASN A 122 -10.56 -5.80 27.50
N LEU A 123 -10.67 -7.12 27.31
CA LEU A 123 -11.04 -7.69 26.02
C LEU A 123 -12.49 -7.37 25.62
N ILE A 124 -13.40 -7.28 26.59
CA ILE A 124 -14.81 -6.97 26.33
C ILE A 124 -14.93 -5.51 25.89
N ASP A 125 -14.38 -4.58 26.67
CA ASP A 125 -14.42 -3.15 26.35
C ASP A 125 -13.74 -2.83 25.03
N MET A 126 -12.63 -3.53 24.74
CA MET A 126 -11.93 -3.43 23.47
C MET A 126 -12.82 -3.79 22.28
N LEU A 127 -13.63 -4.85 22.37
CA LEU A 127 -14.52 -5.28 21.30
C LEU A 127 -15.76 -4.40 21.18
N HIS A 128 -16.27 -3.84 22.28
CA HIS A 128 -17.31 -2.83 22.24
C HIS A 128 -16.91 -1.58 21.45
N GLY A 129 -15.65 -1.17 21.56
CA GLY A 129 -15.09 -0.05 20.80
C GLY A 129 -14.79 -0.35 19.33
N MET A 130 -15.14 -1.54 18.83
CA MET A 130 -14.92 -1.90 17.42
C MET A 130 -16.23 -1.91 16.64
N PHE A 131 -16.16 -1.47 15.39
CA PHE A 131 -17.23 -1.72 14.43
C PHE A 131 -16.92 -3.00 13.65
N GLN A 132 -17.79 -3.98 13.76
CA GLN A 132 -17.65 -5.29 13.12
C GLN A 132 -19.05 -5.88 12.88
N GLY A 133 -19.19 -6.61 11.79
CA GLY A 133 -20.49 -7.07 11.31
C GLY A 133 -20.98 -8.41 11.89
N MET A 134 -20.43 -8.87 13.03
CA MET A 134 -20.76 -10.18 13.58
C MET A 134 -21.29 -10.15 15.01
N LEU A 135 -20.80 -9.21 15.83
CA LEU A 135 -21.18 -9.11 17.24
C LEU A 135 -21.91 -7.79 17.43
N GLU A 136 -23.24 -7.87 17.58
CA GLU A 136 -24.12 -6.71 17.57
C GLU A 136 -24.56 -6.31 18.98
N ASP A 137 -24.50 -7.23 19.94
CA ASP A 137 -24.93 -7.00 21.32
C ASP A 137 -23.88 -7.46 22.36
N ASP A 138 -24.08 -7.02 23.60
CA ASP A 138 -23.18 -7.29 24.72
C ASP A 138 -23.03 -8.77 25.03
N GLU A 139 -24.08 -9.55 24.85
CA GLU A 139 -24.09 -10.99 25.15
C GLU A 139 -23.20 -11.72 24.13
N GLN A 140 -23.33 -11.39 22.85
CA GLN A 140 -22.51 -11.98 21.80
C GLN A 140 -21.03 -11.62 21.99
N ILE A 141 -20.72 -10.38 22.39
CA ILE A 141 -19.34 -9.95 22.67
C ILE A 141 -18.76 -10.75 23.85
N ARG A 142 -19.51 -10.85 24.96
CA ARG A 142 -19.08 -11.62 26.13
C ARG A 142 -18.85 -13.08 25.79
N GLN A 143 -19.75 -13.69 25.05
CA GLN A 143 -19.64 -15.08 24.62
C GLN A 143 -18.42 -15.29 23.73
N PHE A 144 -18.21 -14.42 22.75
CA PHE A 144 -17.04 -14.48 21.88
C PHE A 144 -15.73 -14.38 22.68
N VAL A 145 -15.65 -13.46 23.63
CA VAL A 145 -14.49 -13.33 24.51
C VAL A 145 -14.29 -14.57 25.36
N ALA A 146 -15.36 -15.08 25.98
CA ALA A 146 -15.29 -16.28 26.81
C ALA A 146 -14.75 -17.50 26.02
N ASP A 147 -15.17 -17.64 24.79
CA ASP A 147 -14.75 -18.75 23.91
C ASP A 147 -13.35 -18.60 23.34
N ASN A 148 -12.88 -17.35 23.15
CA ASN A 148 -11.68 -17.07 22.37
C ASN A 148 -10.54 -16.38 23.14
N ALA A 149 -10.75 -15.88 24.36
CA ALA A 149 -9.76 -15.05 25.08
C ALA A 149 -8.37 -15.72 25.19
N THR A 150 -8.31 -16.99 25.56
CA THR A 150 -7.05 -17.74 25.65
C THR A 150 -6.35 -17.79 24.29
N ARG A 151 -7.09 -18.12 23.25
CA ARG A 151 -6.55 -18.17 21.87
C ARG A 151 -6.10 -16.82 21.36
N MET A 152 -6.84 -15.74 21.69
CA MET A 152 -6.44 -14.37 21.36
C MET A 152 -5.09 -14.03 21.99
N VAL A 153 -4.91 -14.33 23.28
CA VAL A 153 -3.66 -14.09 23.99
C VAL A 153 -2.51 -14.91 23.44
N GLU A 154 -2.73 -16.17 23.13
CA GLU A 154 -1.71 -17.06 22.53
C GLU A 154 -1.26 -16.55 21.15
N LEU A 155 -2.19 -16.19 20.28
CA LEU A 155 -1.89 -15.65 18.95
C LEU A 155 -1.20 -14.29 19.03
N CYS A 156 -1.64 -13.43 19.94
CA CYS A 156 -0.99 -12.15 20.16
C CYS A 156 0.45 -12.31 20.66
N ASN A 157 0.70 -13.19 21.64
CA ASN A 157 2.05 -13.51 22.13
C ASN A 157 2.92 -14.12 21.03
N ALA A 158 2.37 -14.99 20.18
CA ALA A 158 3.10 -15.52 19.05
C ALA A 158 3.49 -14.46 18.04
N ALA A 159 2.62 -13.47 17.81
CA ALA A 159 2.91 -12.32 16.95
C ALA A 159 3.99 -11.41 17.59
N LEU A 160 3.84 -11.06 18.87
CA LEU A 160 4.80 -10.25 19.61
C LEU A 160 6.21 -10.85 19.57
N GLU A 161 6.34 -12.15 19.84
CA GLU A 161 7.63 -12.83 19.86
C GLU A 161 8.22 -12.99 18.46
N LYS A 162 7.44 -13.53 17.50
CA LYS A 162 7.97 -13.98 16.20
C LYS A 162 7.98 -12.91 15.13
N ARG A 163 7.02 -11.97 15.17
CA ARG A 163 6.86 -10.92 14.15
C ARG A 163 7.41 -9.59 14.61
N PHE A 164 7.13 -9.20 15.86
CA PHE A 164 7.53 -7.91 16.42
C PHE A 164 8.81 -7.97 17.24
N ILE A 165 9.33 -9.15 17.51
CA ILE A 165 10.61 -9.39 18.24
C ILE A 165 10.59 -8.71 19.62
N GLU A 166 9.43 -8.67 20.23
CA GLU A 166 9.25 -8.06 21.55
C GLU A 166 9.62 -9.02 22.70
N ALA A 167 10.14 -8.46 23.79
CA ALA A 167 10.57 -9.23 24.95
C ALA A 167 9.53 -9.28 26.06
N PHE A 168 8.36 -8.71 25.85
CA PHE A 168 7.23 -8.77 26.79
C PHE A 168 6.16 -9.71 26.24
N ARG A 169 5.33 -10.18 27.14
CA ARG A 169 4.17 -11.02 26.83
C ARG A 169 2.93 -10.53 27.56
N ILE A 170 1.79 -10.97 27.13
CA ILE A 170 0.49 -10.66 27.74
C ILE A 170 -0.17 -11.92 28.25
N GLY A 171 -1.10 -11.76 29.18
CA GLY A 171 -1.94 -12.84 29.69
C GLY A 171 -3.24 -12.29 30.28
N ILE A 172 -4.17 -13.20 30.58
CA ILE A 172 -5.44 -12.87 31.25
C ILE A 172 -5.20 -12.85 32.74
N GLU A 173 -5.58 -11.74 33.41
CA GLU A 173 -5.38 -11.56 34.85
C GLU A 173 -6.50 -12.20 35.67
N ASP A 174 -7.76 -12.03 35.23
CA ASP A 174 -8.94 -12.38 36.00
C ASP A 174 -10.10 -12.87 35.12
N ALA A 175 -11.22 -13.23 35.77
CA ALA A 175 -12.43 -13.70 35.11
C ALA A 175 -13.17 -12.60 34.32
N ASP A 176 -12.83 -11.33 34.54
CA ASP A 176 -13.38 -10.19 33.81
C ASP A 176 -12.60 -9.90 32.52
N PHE A 177 -11.63 -10.76 32.15
CA PHE A 177 -10.80 -10.68 30.95
C PHE A 177 -9.91 -9.43 30.86
N ASN A 178 -9.46 -8.94 32.02
CA ASN A 178 -8.41 -7.93 32.08
C ASN A 178 -7.07 -8.53 31.64
N ILE A 179 -6.31 -7.78 30.85
CA ILE A 179 -5.02 -8.19 30.31
C ILE A 179 -3.90 -7.64 31.18
N TYR A 180 -3.00 -8.50 31.63
CA TYR A 180 -1.72 -8.06 32.17
C TYR A 180 -0.64 -8.07 31.08
N ILE A 181 0.35 -7.18 31.25
CA ILE A 181 1.59 -7.18 30.47
C ILE A 181 2.75 -7.55 31.40
N GLU A 182 3.59 -8.48 30.95
CA GLU A 182 4.78 -8.90 31.67
C GLU A 182 6.03 -8.66 30.82
N ASP A 183 6.93 -7.79 31.34
CA ASP A 183 8.27 -7.66 30.76
C ASP A 183 9.18 -8.71 31.40
N VAL A 184 9.48 -9.76 30.65
CA VAL A 184 10.26 -10.91 31.13
C VAL A 184 11.67 -10.53 31.54
N ARG A 185 12.26 -9.49 30.92
CA ARG A 185 13.63 -9.04 31.22
C ARG A 185 13.72 -8.28 32.54
N GLN A 186 12.69 -7.51 32.86
CA GLN A 186 12.64 -6.68 34.06
C GLN A 186 11.91 -7.38 35.20
N GLY A 187 11.24 -8.50 34.97
CA GLY A 187 10.36 -9.17 35.95
C GLY A 187 9.18 -8.29 36.36
N LEU A 188 8.79 -7.35 35.50
CA LEU A 188 7.71 -6.40 35.78
C LEU A 188 6.42 -6.94 35.18
N ARG A 189 5.39 -7.10 36.02
CA ARG A 189 4.04 -7.50 35.60
C ARG A 189 3.03 -6.50 36.15
N SER A 190 2.10 -6.06 35.30
CA SER A 190 0.99 -5.19 35.71
C SER A 190 -0.23 -5.40 34.83
N CYS A 191 -1.43 -5.24 35.41
CA CYS A 191 -2.71 -5.13 34.70
C CYS A 191 -3.35 -3.76 34.89
N ASP A 192 -2.93 -3.01 35.91
CA ASP A 192 -3.43 -1.68 36.25
C ASP A 192 -2.39 -0.61 35.97
N MET A 193 -2.88 0.59 35.66
CA MET A 193 -2.02 1.77 35.43
C MET A 193 -0.87 1.45 34.45
N LEU A 194 -1.17 0.69 33.41
CA LEU A 194 -0.16 0.20 32.45
C LEU A 194 0.72 1.31 31.89
N TYR A 195 0.18 2.53 31.70
CA TYR A 195 0.92 3.71 31.24
C TYR A 195 2.03 4.17 32.19
N LYS A 196 2.04 3.72 33.48
CA LYS A 196 3.14 4.02 34.43
C LYS A 196 4.33 3.09 34.24
N TYR A 197 4.10 1.91 33.71
CA TYR A 197 5.11 0.85 33.64
C TYR A 197 5.57 0.55 32.24
N PHE A 198 4.69 0.80 31.26
CA PHE A 198 4.95 0.53 29.86
C PHE A 198 4.79 1.82 29.06
N ASN A 199 5.65 2.02 28.07
CA ASN A 199 5.53 3.16 27.18
C ASN A 199 4.29 3.04 26.29
N GLU A 200 3.80 4.18 25.83
CA GLU A 200 2.61 4.30 24.98
C GLU A 200 2.70 3.40 23.74
N ALA A 201 3.84 3.36 23.06
CA ALA A 201 4.02 2.55 21.85
C ALA A 201 3.81 1.05 22.11
N LYS A 202 4.23 0.52 23.28
CA LYS A 202 3.98 -0.88 23.65
C LYS A 202 2.50 -1.14 23.91
N LEU A 203 1.82 -0.23 24.61
CA LEU A 203 0.40 -0.35 24.93
C LEU A 203 -0.43 -0.32 23.63
N HIS A 204 -0.14 0.62 22.75
CA HIS A 204 -0.78 0.71 21.44
C HIS A 204 -0.55 -0.54 20.59
N LEU A 205 0.67 -1.08 20.60
CA LEU A 205 0.98 -2.31 19.87
C LEU A 205 0.15 -3.48 20.38
N VAL A 206 0.08 -3.68 21.70
CA VAL A 206 -0.70 -4.76 22.33
C VAL A 206 -2.18 -4.62 21.98
N ASN A 207 -2.73 -3.42 22.16
CA ASN A 207 -4.15 -3.15 21.92
C ASN A 207 -4.51 -3.36 20.44
N LEU A 208 -3.69 -2.85 19.53
CA LEU A 208 -3.87 -3.04 18.08
C LEU A 208 -3.77 -4.52 17.70
N LEU A 209 -2.78 -5.25 18.20
CA LEU A 209 -2.62 -6.68 17.90
C LEU A 209 -3.78 -7.52 18.42
N LEU A 210 -4.26 -7.26 19.64
CA LEU A 210 -5.44 -7.96 20.18
C LEU A 210 -6.67 -7.74 19.30
N ARG A 211 -6.92 -6.51 18.83
CA ARG A 211 -8.02 -6.22 17.89
C ARG A 211 -7.84 -6.91 16.56
N LEU A 212 -6.64 -6.87 15.99
CA LEU A 212 -6.35 -7.57 14.76
C LEU A 212 -6.55 -9.08 14.92
N VAL A 213 -6.05 -9.69 15.98
CA VAL A 213 -6.28 -11.12 16.25
C VAL A 213 -7.77 -11.44 16.41
N ALA A 214 -8.54 -10.61 17.12
CA ALA A 214 -9.98 -10.78 17.24
C ALA A 214 -10.68 -10.74 15.86
N ILE A 215 -10.34 -9.76 15.03
CA ILE A 215 -10.82 -9.67 13.64
C ILE A 215 -10.50 -10.94 12.85
N ARG A 216 -9.26 -11.46 12.98
CA ARG A 216 -8.87 -12.68 12.29
C ARG A 216 -9.72 -13.88 12.71
N LEU A 217 -9.93 -14.05 14.02
CA LEU A 217 -10.77 -15.13 14.56
C LEU A 217 -12.23 -15.01 14.09
N MET A 218 -12.83 -13.81 14.16
CA MET A 218 -14.18 -13.56 13.63
C MET A 218 -14.27 -13.85 12.13
N ALA A 219 -13.26 -13.44 11.37
CA ALA A 219 -13.23 -13.66 9.93
C ALA A 219 -13.05 -15.14 9.57
N ASP A 220 -12.33 -15.93 10.38
CA ASP A 220 -12.15 -17.38 10.18
C ASP A 220 -13.45 -18.15 10.45
N ASP A 221 -14.22 -17.74 11.46
CA ASP A 221 -15.49 -18.37 11.84
C ASP A 221 -16.64 -17.96 10.90
N ALA A 222 -16.46 -16.92 10.11
CA ALA A 222 -17.48 -16.41 9.20
C ALA A 222 -17.72 -17.33 8.00
N ASP A 223 -18.93 -17.20 7.41
CA ASP A 223 -19.26 -17.85 6.16
C ASP A 223 -18.22 -17.49 5.08
N LYS A 224 -17.66 -18.52 4.45
CA LYS A 224 -16.64 -18.37 3.39
C LYS A 224 -17.13 -17.62 2.15
N ASN A 225 -18.45 -17.52 1.97
CA ASN A 225 -19.06 -16.80 0.86
C ASN A 225 -19.14 -15.29 1.11
N LYS A 226 -18.98 -14.84 2.35
CA LYS A 226 -18.98 -13.41 2.67
C LYS A 226 -17.66 -12.77 2.26
N ARG A 227 -17.74 -11.60 1.63
CA ARG A 227 -16.58 -10.75 1.44
C ARG A 227 -16.08 -10.25 2.78
N LYS A 228 -14.77 -10.15 2.94
CA LYS A 228 -14.15 -9.69 4.18
C LYS A 228 -13.36 -8.43 3.88
N MET A 229 -13.59 -7.40 4.65
CA MET A 229 -12.94 -6.11 4.50
C MET A 229 -12.46 -5.58 5.85
N LEU A 230 -11.26 -4.99 5.87
CA LEU A 230 -10.72 -4.27 7.02
C LEU A 230 -10.36 -2.84 6.63
N VAL A 231 -10.98 -1.88 7.29
CA VAL A 231 -10.73 -0.44 7.12
C VAL A 231 -9.98 0.07 8.34
N MET A 232 -8.84 0.72 8.11
CA MET A 232 -7.97 1.24 9.16
C MET A 232 -7.68 2.73 8.90
N ASP A 233 -8.04 3.60 9.85
CA ASP A 233 -7.75 5.04 9.78
C ASP A 233 -6.68 5.41 10.82
N ASP A 234 -5.48 5.71 10.34
CA ASP A 234 -4.35 6.25 11.11
C ASP A 234 -3.93 5.45 12.36
N VAL A 235 -4.14 4.13 12.37
CA VAL A 235 -3.85 3.25 13.52
C VAL A 235 -2.35 3.12 13.88
N VAL A 236 -1.45 3.67 13.05
CA VAL A 236 0.01 3.52 13.21
C VAL A 236 0.70 4.71 13.87
N THR A 237 -0.05 5.71 14.30
CA THR A 237 0.47 7.01 14.73
C THR A 237 1.47 6.89 15.87
N SER A 238 1.18 6.08 16.87
CA SER A 238 1.99 5.91 18.09
C SER A 238 3.04 4.80 17.98
N LEU A 239 3.07 4.04 16.88
CA LEU A 239 4.06 2.98 16.69
C LEU A 239 5.41 3.55 16.24
N ASP A 240 6.49 3.00 16.77
CA ASP A 240 7.84 3.28 16.30
C ASP A 240 8.10 2.73 14.89
N SER A 241 9.22 3.15 14.27
CA SER A 241 9.53 2.80 12.87
C SER A 241 9.67 1.30 12.65
N SER A 242 10.22 0.57 13.61
CA SER A 242 10.41 -0.89 13.53
C SER A 242 9.08 -1.60 13.58
N ASN A 243 8.23 -1.24 14.53
CA ASN A 243 6.91 -1.84 14.70
C ASN A 243 5.98 -1.53 13.52
N ARG A 244 6.13 -0.37 12.86
CA ARG A 244 5.43 -0.07 11.61
C ARG A 244 5.79 -1.03 10.49
N SER A 245 7.08 -1.34 10.29
CA SER A 245 7.51 -2.33 9.29
C SER A 245 7.01 -3.73 9.62
N PHE A 246 7.08 -4.14 10.88
CA PHE A 246 6.60 -5.43 11.34
C PHE A 246 5.08 -5.56 11.17
N LEU A 247 4.33 -4.49 11.44
CA LEU A 247 2.88 -4.46 11.20
C LEU A 247 2.55 -4.66 9.72
N ILE A 248 3.30 -4.04 8.81
CA ILE A 248 3.10 -4.24 7.37
C ILE A 248 3.28 -5.71 7.00
N HIS A 249 4.39 -6.32 7.40
CA HIS A 249 4.62 -7.76 7.16
C HIS A 249 3.55 -8.64 7.79
N TYR A 250 3.07 -8.27 8.98
CA TYR A 250 1.98 -8.98 9.65
C TYR A 250 0.67 -8.91 8.85
N LEU A 251 0.28 -7.70 8.39
CA LEU A 251 -0.91 -7.51 7.58
C LEU A 251 -0.82 -8.27 6.24
N LEU A 252 0.32 -8.18 5.56
CA LEU A 252 0.53 -8.86 4.28
C LEU A 252 0.53 -10.40 4.40
N ALA A 253 0.92 -10.94 5.55
CA ALA A 253 0.97 -12.38 5.77
C ALA A 253 -0.37 -12.96 6.26
N GLU A 254 -1.03 -12.28 7.20
CA GLU A 254 -2.17 -12.86 7.94
C GLU A 254 -3.55 -12.45 7.37
N TYR A 255 -3.61 -11.42 6.49
CA TYR A 255 -4.87 -10.86 5.96
C TYR A 255 -4.99 -10.97 4.44
N THR A 256 -4.41 -12.00 3.85
CA THR A 256 -4.37 -12.19 2.38
C THR A 256 -5.75 -12.47 1.75
N ASP A 257 -6.70 -12.98 2.54
CA ASP A 257 -8.08 -13.28 2.16
C ASP A 257 -9.06 -12.14 2.46
N MET A 258 -8.55 -10.99 2.88
CA MET A 258 -9.33 -9.80 3.18
C MET A 258 -8.93 -8.64 2.28
N GLN A 259 -9.91 -7.83 1.90
CA GLN A 259 -9.66 -6.55 1.25
C GLN A 259 -9.32 -5.49 2.31
N LEU A 260 -8.18 -4.82 2.19
CA LEU A 260 -7.75 -3.83 3.16
C LEU A 260 -7.82 -2.41 2.57
N LEU A 261 -8.35 -1.47 3.37
CA LEU A 261 -8.21 -0.03 3.15
C LEU A 261 -7.40 0.55 4.31
N VAL A 262 -6.14 0.85 4.08
CA VAL A 262 -5.22 1.39 5.09
C VAL A 262 -5.00 2.86 4.82
N MET A 263 -5.53 3.72 5.65
CA MET A 263 -5.37 5.17 5.54
C MET A 263 -4.33 5.67 6.53
N THR A 264 -3.46 6.57 6.10
CA THR A 264 -2.41 7.12 6.96
C THR A 264 -1.99 8.53 6.54
N HIS A 265 -1.60 9.34 7.53
CA HIS A 265 -0.92 10.62 7.30
C HIS A 265 0.63 10.49 7.34
N ASN A 266 1.14 9.29 7.68
CA ASN A 266 2.57 9.06 7.81
C ASN A 266 3.18 8.65 6.46
N ILE A 267 3.88 9.57 5.81
CA ILE A 267 4.53 9.33 4.52
C ILE A 267 5.61 8.25 4.60
N GLY A 268 6.30 8.13 5.74
CA GLY A 268 7.30 7.09 5.97
C GLY A 268 6.67 5.70 5.96
N PHE A 269 5.54 5.54 6.65
CA PHE A 269 4.77 4.29 6.66
C PHE A 269 4.28 3.92 5.25
N ASN A 270 3.69 4.87 4.52
CA ASN A 270 3.25 4.65 3.14
C ASN A 270 4.39 4.19 2.22
N ASN A 271 5.57 4.84 2.33
CA ASN A 271 6.73 4.49 1.50
C ASN A 271 7.30 3.12 1.85
N VAL A 272 7.36 2.78 3.15
CA VAL A 272 7.81 1.45 3.60
C VAL A 272 6.84 0.38 3.15
N PHE A 273 5.53 0.60 3.29
CA PHE A 273 4.49 -0.33 2.81
C PHE A 273 4.63 -0.60 1.32
N PHE A 274 4.80 0.47 0.53
CA PHE A 274 5.03 0.34 -0.88
C PHE A 274 6.27 -0.51 -1.22
N ASN A 275 7.39 -0.25 -0.55
CA ASN A 275 8.62 -0.98 -0.82
C ASN A 275 8.51 -2.46 -0.44
N ILE A 276 7.93 -2.77 0.73
CA ILE A 276 7.71 -4.15 1.17
C ILE A 276 6.76 -4.88 0.21
N SER A 277 5.62 -4.29 -0.16
CA SER A 277 4.68 -4.92 -1.11
C SER A 277 5.33 -5.19 -2.47
N LYS A 278 6.26 -4.31 -2.89
CA LYS A 278 7.05 -4.50 -4.10
C LYS A 278 8.04 -5.66 -3.98
N GLU A 279 8.74 -5.75 -2.87
CA GLU A 279 9.73 -6.81 -2.62
C GLU A 279 9.07 -8.19 -2.50
N GLU A 280 7.88 -8.25 -1.93
CA GLU A 280 7.08 -9.47 -1.82
C GLU A 280 6.29 -9.82 -3.09
N GLY A 281 6.38 -9.00 -4.15
CA GLY A 281 5.72 -9.27 -5.43
C GLY A 281 4.21 -9.02 -5.41
N LEU A 282 3.69 -8.28 -4.44
CA LEU A 282 2.26 -8.01 -4.24
C LEU A 282 1.75 -6.75 -4.97
N GLN A 283 2.49 -6.25 -5.97
CA GLN A 283 2.14 -5.02 -6.70
C GLN A 283 0.81 -5.11 -7.46
N ASP A 284 0.40 -6.31 -7.83
CA ASP A 284 -0.85 -6.52 -8.57
C ASP A 284 -2.07 -6.62 -7.65
N THR A 285 -1.87 -6.78 -6.34
CA THR A 285 -2.94 -6.90 -5.34
C THR A 285 -3.15 -5.65 -4.49
N TRP A 286 -2.21 -4.69 -4.54
CA TRP A 286 -2.25 -3.46 -3.77
C TRP A 286 -2.23 -2.22 -4.67
N LEU A 287 -3.10 -1.27 -4.37
CA LEU A 287 -3.13 0.07 -4.94
C LEU A 287 -2.56 1.06 -3.91
N PHE A 288 -1.92 2.12 -4.42
CA PHE A 288 -1.40 3.21 -3.59
C PHE A 288 -1.94 4.52 -4.12
N ALA A 289 -2.63 5.26 -3.28
CA ALA A 289 -3.25 6.52 -3.64
C ALA A 289 -2.86 7.62 -2.65
N ASN A 290 -2.98 8.87 -3.10
CA ASN A 290 -2.71 10.05 -2.29
C ASN A 290 -3.93 10.97 -2.30
N LEU A 291 -4.42 11.32 -1.12
CA LEU A 291 -5.49 12.29 -0.93
C LEU A 291 -4.87 13.61 -0.50
N TYR A 292 -4.97 14.64 -1.31
CA TYR A 292 -4.42 15.96 -1.05
C TYR A 292 -5.45 17.06 -1.22
N LEU A 293 -5.24 18.18 -0.55
CA LEU A 293 -6.06 19.37 -0.67
C LEU A 293 -5.49 20.32 -1.73
N ASN A 294 -6.34 20.80 -2.59
CA ASN A 294 -6.04 21.95 -3.44
C ASN A 294 -7.11 23.05 -3.26
N ALA A 295 -7.08 24.10 -4.07
CA ALA A 295 -8.04 25.21 -4.00
C ALA A 295 -9.50 24.77 -4.26
N GLY A 296 -9.73 23.64 -4.92
CA GLY A 296 -11.06 23.08 -5.21
C GLY A 296 -11.54 22.05 -4.20
N GLY A 297 -10.73 21.71 -3.18
CA GLY A 297 -11.05 20.70 -2.18
C GLY A 297 -10.17 19.46 -2.21
N PRO A 298 -10.57 18.35 -1.57
CA PRO A 298 -9.84 17.11 -1.59
C PRO A 298 -9.80 16.45 -2.97
N HIS A 299 -8.63 16.02 -3.39
CA HIS A 299 -8.39 15.30 -4.64
C HIS A 299 -7.67 13.99 -4.40
N LEU A 300 -8.10 12.94 -5.09
CA LEU A 300 -7.45 11.64 -5.08
C LEU A 300 -6.49 11.51 -6.26
N TYR A 301 -5.26 11.13 -5.97
CA TYR A 301 -4.23 10.82 -6.95
C TYR A 301 -3.82 9.37 -6.83
N ASP A 302 -4.13 8.58 -7.84
CA ASP A 302 -3.77 7.17 -7.88
C ASP A 302 -2.33 6.99 -8.37
N TYR A 303 -1.43 6.72 -7.42
CA TYR A 303 -0.03 6.44 -7.71
C TYR A 303 0.18 5.20 -8.55
N THR A 304 -0.65 4.19 -8.37
CA THR A 304 -0.49 2.91 -9.07
C THR A 304 -0.76 3.09 -10.55
N ARG A 305 -1.80 3.82 -10.90
CA ARG A 305 -2.13 4.17 -12.28
C ARG A 305 -1.02 5.01 -12.93
N MET A 306 -0.47 5.99 -12.19
CA MET A 306 0.61 6.86 -12.67
C MET A 306 1.99 6.20 -12.71
N ARG A 307 2.13 4.95 -12.27
CA ARG A 307 3.38 4.18 -12.36
C ARG A 307 3.54 3.40 -13.66
N THR A 308 2.50 3.28 -14.44
CA THR A 308 2.58 2.64 -15.75
C THR A 308 2.55 3.69 -16.83
N ALA A 309 3.32 3.49 -17.90
CA ALA A 309 3.33 4.38 -19.05
C ALA A 309 1.93 4.53 -19.66
N THR A 310 1.17 3.44 -19.70
CA THR A 310 -0.22 3.43 -20.18
C THR A 310 -1.14 4.25 -19.27
N GLY A 311 -1.01 4.12 -17.95
CA GLY A 311 -1.81 4.89 -17.00
C GLY A 311 -1.52 6.40 -17.07
N ILE A 312 -0.25 6.79 -17.18
CA ILE A 312 0.15 8.19 -17.39
C ILE A 312 -0.47 8.74 -18.66
N LYS A 313 -0.43 7.97 -19.75
CA LYS A 313 -1.01 8.35 -21.04
C LYS A 313 -2.52 8.53 -20.96
N GLN A 314 -3.24 7.61 -20.31
CA GLN A 314 -4.68 7.71 -20.12
C GLN A 314 -5.06 8.95 -19.27
N ALA A 315 -4.36 9.17 -18.15
CA ALA A 315 -4.60 10.34 -17.31
C ALA A 315 -4.37 11.66 -18.04
N PHE A 316 -3.35 11.72 -18.89
CA PHE A 316 -3.10 12.89 -19.74
C PHE A 316 -4.22 13.07 -20.78
N GLN A 317 -4.66 12.02 -21.45
CA GLN A 317 -5.74 12.05 -22.44
C GLN A 317 -7.10 12.41 -21.82
N GLN A 318 -7.32 12.07 -20.56
CA GLN A 318 -8.54 12.40 -19.81
C GLN A 318 -8.50 13.81 -19.18
N GLY A 319 -7.38 14.54 -19.33
CA GLY A 319 -7.22 15.88 -18.76
C GLY A 319 -6.96 15.90 -17.25
N GLU A 320 -6.74 14.73 -16.62
CA GLU A 320 -6.43 14.63 -15.19
C GLU A 320 -5.04 15.17 -14.85
N VAL A 321 -4.14 15.19 -15.84
CA VAL A 321 -2.78 15.72 -15.72
C VAL A 321 -2.61 16.87 -16.68
N GLY A 322 -2.33 18.06 -16.15
CA GLY A 322 -2.06 19.26 -16.95
C GLY A 322 -0.69 19.22 -17.62
N LEU A 323 -0.54 20.08 -18.64
CA LEU A 323 0.71 20.24 -19.39
C LEU A 323 1.90 20.58 -18.48
N ASP A 324 1.67 21.34 -17.40
CA ASP A 324 2.72 21.78 -16.47
C ASP A 324 3.35 20.62 -15.68
N ASN A 325 2.61 19.53 -15.48
CA ASN A 325 3.03 18.41 -14.64
C ASN A 325 3.42 17.17 -15.43
N ILE A 326 2.91 16.99 -16.64
CA ILE A 326 3.10 15.77 -17.42
C ILE A 326 4.58 15.48 -17.70
N GLY A 327 5.38 16.50 -17.99
CA GLY A 327 6.81 16.35 -18.24
C GLY A 327 7.56 15.78 -17.04
N THR A 328 7.24 16.28 -15.84
CA THR A 328 7.83 15.79 -14.58
C THR A 328 7.44 14.33 -14.30
N ILE A 329 6.18 13.95 -14.55
CA ILE A 329 5.68 12.60 -14.34
C ILE A 329 6.36 11.61 -15.30
N ILE A 330 6.45 11.96 -16.59
CA ILE A 330 7.13 11.15 -17.60
C ILE A 330 8.61 10.95 -17.22
N ARG A 331 9.29 12.02 -16.83
CA ARG A 331 10.70 11.96 -16.41
C ARG A 331 10.89 11.06 -15.19
N ARG A 332 10.09 11.21 -14.13
CA ARG A 332 10.15 10.34 -12.95
C ARG A 332 9.96 8.87 -13.29
N ARG A 333 9.02 8.56 -14.18
CA ARG A 333 8.81 7.17 -14.61
C ARG A 333 9.98 6.64 -15.42
N PHE A 334 10.56 7.45 -16.31
CA PHE A 334 11.76 7.10 -17.05
C PHE A 334 12.96 6.79 -16.12
N GLU A 335 13.21 7.66 -15.15
CA GLU A 335 14.26 7.47 -14.13
C GLU A 335 14.05 6.18 -13.33
N ALA A 336 12.80 5.90 -12.93
CA ALA A 336 12.45 4.65 -12.24
C ALA A 336 12.74 3.42 -13.11
N LEU A 337 12.40 3.44 -14.39
CA LEU A 337 12.70 2.36 -15.32
C LEU A 337 14.21 2.18 -15.56
N LEU A 338 14.97 3.28 -15.62
CA LEU A 338 16.44 3.21 -15.68
C LEU A 338 17.02 2.52 -14.46
N LEU A 339 16.55 2.84 -13.24
CA LEU A 339 16.97 2.17 -12.01
C LEU A 339 16.64 0.69 -12.04
N GLU A 340 15.49 0.29 -12.56
CA GLU A 340 15.14 -1.12 -12.73
C GLU A 340 16.10 -1.83 -13.69
N VAL A 341 16.45 -1.21 -14.80
CA VAL A 341 17.46 -1.74 -15.75
C VAL A 341 18.80 -1.92 -15.06
N THR A 342 19.26 -0.94 -14.28
CA THR A 342 20.56 -1.02 -13.59
C THR A 342 20.59 -2.13 -12.55
N LYS A 343 19.50 -2.36 -11.82
CA LYS A 343 19.36 -3.49 -10.90
C LYS A 343 19.46 -4.83 -11.63
N ILE A 344 18.78 -4.98 -12.76
CA ILE A 344 18.81 -6.19 -13.59
C ILE A 344 20.24 -6.46 -14.10
N LEU A 345 20.97 -5.41 -14.45
CA LEU A 345 22.31 -5.50 -15.02
C LEU A 345 23.42 -5.49 -13.96
N CYS A 346 23.07 -5.42 -12.67
CA CYS A 346 24.02 -5.30 -11.57
C CYS A 346 24.99 -4.10 -11.68
N VAL A 347 24.59 -3.05 -12.39
CA VAL A 347 25.34 -1.79 -12.51
C VAL A 347 24.89 -0.89 -11.37
N GLY A 348 25.79 -0.44 -10.52
CA GLY A 348 25.60 0.23 -9.24
C GLY A 348 24.37 1.15 -9.12
N ALA A 349 23.74 1.10 -7.94
CA ALA A 349 22.44 1.73 -7.69
C ALA A 349 22.52 3.17 -7.17
N SER A 350 23.72 3.74 -6.99
CA SER A 350 23.93 5.05 -6.35
C SER A 350 24.22 6.19 -7.34
N GLU A 351 24.12 5.94 -8.63
CA GLU A 351 24.46 6.91 -9.66
C GLU A 351 23.21 7.68 -10.12
N ASP A 352 23.40 8.93 -10.51
CA ASP A 352 22.33 9.73 -11.09
C ASP A 352 21.91 9.19 -12.49
N ALA A 353 20.68 9.53 -12.90
CA ALA A 353 20.12 9.09 -14.17
C ALA A 353 20.97 9.47 -15.38
N SER A 354 21.64 10.63 -15.35
CA SER A 354 22.49 11.10 -16.43
C SER A 354 23.73 10.20 -16.58
N THR A 355 24.37 9.83 -15.48
CA THR A 355 25.51 8.91 -15.47
C THR A 355 25.11 7.52 -15.96
N LEU A 356 23.96 7.00 -15.52
CA LEU A 356 23.44 5.71 -15.98
C LEU A 356 23.14 5.71 -17.48
N VAL A 357 22.49 6.75 -17.98
CA VAL A 357 22.24 6.91 -19.43
C VAL A 357 23.55 6.99 -20.20
N ASN A 358 24.53 7.77 -19.72
CA ASN A 358 25.82 7.89 -20.37
C ASN A 358 26.55 6.55 -20.45
N ARG A 359 26.54 5.76 -19.38
CA ARG A 359 27.10 4.41 -19.38
C ARG A 359 26.42 3.48 -20.37
N LEU A 360 25.09 3.49 -20.42
CA LEU A 360 24.32 2.66 -21.34
C LEU A 360 24.53 3.05 -22.82
N LEU A 361 24.84 4.34 -23.08
CA LEU A 361 24.99 4.87 -24.44
C LEU A 361 26.45 5.04 -24.87
N SER A 362 27.43 4.86 -23.97
CA SER A 362 28.85 5.04 -24.31
C SER A 362 29.33 4.04 -25.39
N GLN A 363 30.36 4.43 -26.15
CA GLN A 363 30.95 3.53 -27.12
C GLN A 363 31.79 2.41 -26.47
N ASP A 364 32.37 2.70 -25.29
CA ASP A 364 33.14 1.75 -24.48
C ASP A 364 32.27 1.00 -23.47
N LYS A 365 30.99 0.80 -23.81
CA LYS A 365 30.06 0.14 -22.93
C LYS A 365 30.36 -1.35 -22.78
N PRO A 366 30.10 -1.89 -21.58
CA PRO A 366 30.14 -3.31 -21.36
C PRO A 366 29.12 -4.02 -22.28
N ILE A 367 29.51 -5.10 -22.87
CA ILE A 367 28.64 -5.98 -23.65
C ILE A 367 27.92 -6.88 -22.66
N TYR A 368 26.59 -6.82 -22.65
CA TYR A 368 25.78 -7.67 -21.80
C TYR A 368 25.54 -9.01 -22.48
N LEU A 369 25.92 -10.07 -21.79
CA LEU A 369 25.79 -11.44 -22.25
C LEU A 369 24.90 -12.22 -21.30
N ARG A 370 24.14 -13.18 -21.84
CA ARG A 370 23.33 -14.09 -21.05
C ARG A 370 23.89 -15.49 -21.10
N LYS A 371 24.24 -16.05 -19.96
CA LYS A 371 24.61 -17.46 -19.82
C LYS A 371 23.37 -18.35 -19.99
N ARG A 372 23.49 -19.51 -20.65
CA ARG A 372 22.35 -20.39 -21.02
C ARG A 372 21.44 -20.79 -19.85
N LYS A 373 21.90 -20.76 -18.64
CA LYS A 373 21.16 -21.15 -17.43
C LYS A 373 21.12 -20.02 -16.39
N GLY A 374 20.98 -18.75 -16.81
CA GLY A 374 20.90 -17.86 -15.74
C GLY A 374 21.14 -16.38 -15.97
N LYS A 375 21.86 -15.78 -15.10
CA LYS A 375 22.01 -14.35 -14.91
C LYS A 375 22.62 -13.64 -16.12
N ILE A 376 22.27 -12.38 -16.32
CA ILE A 376 22.93 -11.49 -17.27
C ILE A 376 24.30 -11.16 -16.70
N HIS A 377 25.34 -11.34 -17.50
CA HIS A 377 26.73 -11.02 -17.17
C HIS A 377 27.27 -9.94 -18.09
N ILE A 378 28.26 -9.22 -17.60
CA ILE A 378 29.04 -8.27 -18.39
C ILE A 378 30.10 -9.07 -19.15
N ALA A 379 30.51 -8.61 -20.34
CA ALA A 379 31.55 -9.27 -21.13
C ALA A 379 32.88 -9.41 -20.36
N ASP A 380 33.16 -8.47 -19.45
CA ASP A 380 34.36 -8.53 -18.59
C ASP A 380 34.40 -9.78 -17.69
N ASP A 381 33.24 -10.28 -17.25
CA ASP A 381 33.15 -11.52 -16.48
C ASP A 381 33.58 -12.70 -17.34
N LEU A 382 33.17 -12.76 -18.63
CA LEU A 382 33.58 -13.78 -19.56
C LEU A 382 35.10 -13.72 -19.84
N VAL A 383 35.62 -12.50 -20.01
CA VAL A 383 37.07 -12.29 -20.22
C VAL A 383 37.85 -12.73 -18.98
N SER A 384 37.37 -12.41 -17.80
CA SER A 384 37.97 -12.81 -16.53
C SER A 384 37.95 -14.32 -16.35
N GLU A 385 36.81 -15.00 -16.63
CA GLU A 385 36.72 -16.47 -16.60
C GLU A 385 37.68 -17.13 -17.59
N ILE A 386 37.81 -16.59 -18.81
CA ILE A 386 38.76 -17.07 -19.83
C ILE A 386 40.18 -16.86 -19.34
N SER A 387 40.52 -15.68 -18.83
CA SER A 387 41.86 -15.36 -18.33
C SER A 387 42.24 -16.25 -17.16
N GLN A 388 41.34 -16.52 -16.25
CA GLN A 388 41.57 -17.46 -15.14
C GLN A 388 41.85 -18.88 -15.63
N LYS A 389 41.12 -19.36 -16.64
CA LYS A 389 41.33 -20.67 -17.22
C LYS A 389 42.67 -20.75 -17.97
N LEU A 390 43.07 -19.69 -18.66
CA LEU A 390 44.36 -19.59 -19.35
C LEU A 390 45.56 -19.62 -18.38
N SER A 391 45.39 -19.10 -17.16
CA SER A 391 46.45 -19.08 -16.13
C SER A 391 46.56 -20.36 -15.30
N MET A 392 45.68 -21.36 -15.52
CA MET A 392 45.73 -22.65 -14.80
C MET A 392 46.98 -23.47 -15.20
N PRO A 393 47.88 -23.78 -14.27
CA PRO A 393 49.08 -24.58 -14.58
C PRO A 393 48.69 -26.04 -14.82
N GLY A 394 49.40 -26.69 -15.76
CA GLY A 394 49.32 -28.13 -15.98
C GLY A 394 48.12 -28.65 -16.78
N VAL A 395 47.30 -27.77 -17.36
CA VAL A 395 46.20 -28.19 -18.23
C VAL A 395 46.66 -28.33 -19.67
N PRO A 396 46.48 -29.49 -20.35
CA PRO A 396 46.81 -29.65 -21.75
C PRO A 396 46.09 -28.64 -22.64
N TYR A 397 46.80 -28.00 -23.56
CA TYR A 397 46.27 -26.93 -24.42
C TYR A 397 44.96 -27.29 -25.15
N GLY A 398 44.87 -28.51 -25.68
CA GLY A 398 43.66 -28.98 -26.36
C GLY A 398 42.42 -29.10 -25.42
N LYS A 399 42.63 -29.40 -24.13
CA LYS A 399 41.57 -29.43 -23.13
C LYS A 399 41.16 -28.00 -22.76
N LEU A 400 42.13 -27.12 -22.61
CA LEU A 400 41.91 -25.71 -22.30
C LEU A 400 41.08 -25.02 -23.37
N ILE A 401 41.40 -25.20 -24.66
CA ILE A 401 40.63 -24.66 -25.78
C ILE A 401 39.17 -25.17 -25.79
N LYS A 402 38.98 -26.48 -25.52
CA LYS A 402 37.63 -27.04 -25.44
C LYS A 402 36.80 -26.44 -24.32
N GLU A 403 37.41 -26.21 -23.16
CA GLU A 403 36.75 -25.59 -22.01
C GLU A 403 36.41 -24.12 -22.27
N ILE A 404 37.34 -23.35 -22.85
CA ILE A 404 37.09 -21.95 -23.23
C ILE A 404 36.01 -21.87 -24.31
N SER A 405 36.07 -22.73 -25.34
CA SER A 405 35.01 -22.78 -26.37
C SER A 405 33.65 -23.10 -25.77
N LYS A 406 33.60 -24.04 -24.82
CA LYS A 406 32.34 -24.38 -24.11
C LYS A 406 31.82 -23.21 -23.32
N GLU A 407 32.70 -22.46 -22.67
CA GLU A 407 32.32 -21.26 -21.90
C GLU A 407 31.77 -20.18 -22.84
N ILE A 408 32.49 -19.85 -23.91
CA ILE A 408 32.02 -18.87 -24.92
C ILE A 408 30.65 -19.26 -25.48
N HIS A 409 30.43 -20.53 -25.82
CA HIS A 409 29.15 -21.01 -26.35
C HIS A 409 28.04 -21.05 -25.28
N SER A 410 28.39 -20.93 -24.01
CA SER A 410 27.38 -20.83 -22.91
C SER A 410 26.73 -19.46 -22.80
N TYR A 411 27.35 -18.44 -23.37
CA TYR A 411 26.87 -17.07 -23.37
C TYR A 411 26.11 -16.74 -24.66
N ASN A 412 25.08 -15.94 -24.55
CA ASN A 412 24.34 -15.37 -25.69
C ASN A 412 24.20 -13.88 -25.49
N THR A 413 24.35 -13.10 -26.55
CA THR A 413 24.06 -11.67 -26.52
C THR A 413 22.61 -11.41 -26.13
N GLU A 414 22.38 -10.55 -25.15
CA GLU A 414 21.04 -10.20 -24.71
C GLU A 414 20.36 -9.26 -25.72
N LYS A 415 19.50 -9.83 -26.57
CA LYS A 415 18.81 -9.10 -27.65
C LYS A 415 17.84 -8.04 -27.15
N SER A 416 17.30 -8.22 -25.93
CA SER A 416 16.34 -7.25 -25.35
C SER A 416 17.02 -5.93 -25.02
N LEU A 417 18.31 -5.96 -24.60
CA LEU A 417 19.12 -4.75 -24.37
C LEU A 417 19.37 -3.98 -25.67
N GLY A 418 19.63 -4.71 -26.79
CA GLY A 418 19.78 -4.08 -28.10
C GLY A 418 18.53 -3.31 -28.54
N LYS A 419 17.34 -3.70 -28.09
CA LYS A 419 16.09 -2.96 -28.32
C LYS A 419 15.93 -1.76 -27.39
N LEU A 420 16.45 -1.85 -26.17
CA LEU A 420 16.34 -0.79 -25.17
C LEU A 420 17.21 0.43 -25.48
N ILE A 421 18.42 0.21 -25.99
CA ILE A 421 19.40 1.28 -26.29
C ILE A 421 18.84 2.34 -27.25
N PRO A 422 18.22 2.01 -28.38
CA PRO A 422 17.61 3.03 -29.25
C PRO A 422 16.50 3.83 -28.56
N ILE A 423 15.70 3.17 -27.70
CA ILE A 423 14.63 3.84 -26.95
C ILE A 423 15.22 4.84 -25.97
N ILE A 424 16.25 4.44 -25.19
CA ILE A 424 16.92 5.35 -24.24
C ILE A 424 17.55 6.54 -24.98
N ARG A 425 18.14 6.32 -26.16
CA ARG A 425 18.72 7.42 -26.96
C ARG A 425 17.66 8.40 -27.41
N GLN A 426 16.56 7.93 -27.98
CA GLN A 426 15.44 8.80 -28.38
C GLN A 426 14.84 9.51 -27.17
N PHE A 427 14.64 8.82 -26.05
CA PHE A 427 14.10 9.45 -24.86
C PHE A 427 15.00 10.58 -24.35
N ARG A 428 16.32 10.40 -24.38
CA ARG A 428 17.29 11.46 -24.02
C ARG A 428 17.20 12.69 -24.92
N GLU A 429 16.87 12.53 -26.18
CA GLU A 429 16.61 13.68 -27.10
C GLU A 429 15.37 14.43 -26.65
N TYR A 430 14.26 13.72 -26.38
CA TYR A 430 13.03 14.32 -25.86
C TYR A 430 13.21 14.90 -24.45
N GLU A 431 13.99 14.27 -23.58
CA GLU A 431 14.29 14.79 -22.25
C GLU A 431 14.92 16.19 -22.33
N LYS A 432 15.88 16.38 -23.20
CA LYS A 432 16.54 17.68 -23.37
C LYS A 432 15.69 18.74 -24.05
N LEU A 433 14.92 18.35 -25.04
CA LEU A 433 14.18 19.29 -25.91
C LEU A 433 12.80 19.65 -25.36
N VAL A 434 12.17 18.76 -24.60
CA VAL A 434 10.77 18.88 -24.17
C VAL A 434 10.62 18.79 -22.67
N LEU A 435 11.11 17.71 -22.06
CA LEU A 435 10.82 17.41 -20.66
C LEU A 435 11.62 18.28 -19.68
N HIS A 436 12.81 18.72 -20.07
CA HIS A 436 13.65 19.57 -19.23
C HIS A 436 13.04 20.97 -19.11
N GLU A 437 12.51 21.51 -20.18
CA GLU A 437 11.83 22.80 -20.19
C GLU A 437 10.51 22.79 -19.41
N LEU A 438 9.78 21.66 -19.44
CA LEU A 438 8.57 21.41 -18.64
C LEU A 438 8.84 21.28 -17.13
N SER A 439 10.02 20.82 -16.74
CA SER A 439 10.35 20.53 -15.33
C SER A 439 11.07 21.66 -14.60
N HIS A 440 11.63 22.62 -15.32
CA HIS A 440 12.33 23.76 -14.77
C HIS A 440 11.62 25.03 -15.24
N GLY A 441 10.85 25.66 -14.34
CA GLY A 441 10.04 26.82 -14.60
C GLY A 441 10.78 27.99 -15.28
N TYR A 442 10.82 27.96 -16.59
CA TYR A 442 11.25 29.08 -17.40
C TYR A 442 10.10 30.09 -17.52
N THR A 443 10.42 31.38 -17.44
CA THR A 443 9.50 32.52 -17.52
C THR A 443 8.89 32.76 -18.90
N ALA A 444 9.28 32.00 -19.92
CA ALA A 444 8.69 32.05 -21.26
C ALA A 444 7.79 30.83 -21.46
N MET A 445 6.57 31.02 -21.94
CA MET A 445 5.67 29.93 -22.31
C MET A 445 6.40 28.98 -23.27
N PRO A 446 6.68 27.74 -22.86
CA PRO A 446 7.33 26.80 -23.77
C PRO A 446 6.36 26.46 -24.90
N PRO A 447 6.81 26.41 -26.15
CA PRO A 447 6.00 25.98 -27.28
C PRO A 447 5.83 24.45 -27.24
N PHE A 448 4.93 23.94 -26.39
CA PHE A 448 4.66 22.51 -26.37
C PHE A 448 3.76 22.11 -27.49
N ASN A 449 4.21 21.08 -28.21
CA ASN A 449 3.38 20.34 -29.12
C ASN A 449 2.88 19.09 -28.42
N GLN A 450 1.57 18.91 -28.32
CA GLN A 450 0.93 17.71 -27.77
C GLN A 450 1.54 16.43 -28.39
N LYS A 451 1.93 16.46 -29.66
CA LYS A 451 2.58 15.33 -30.36
C LYS A 451 3.91 14.92 -29.73
N GLU A 452 4.68 15.84 -29.17
CA GLU A 452 5.96 15.53 -28.53
C GLU A 452 5.76 14.83 -27.19
N ILE A 453 4.74 15.24 -26.42
CA ILE A 453 4.34 14.56 -25.21
C ILE A 453 3.83 13.15 -25.53
N GLU A 454 2.97 13.00 -26.52
CA GLU A 454 2.47 11.70 -26.98
C GLU A 454 3.61 10.78 -27.45
N ALA A 455 4.57 11.32 -28.19
CA ALA A 455 5.76 10.57 -28.62
C ALA A 455 6.62 10.11 -27.43
N SER A 456 6.80 10.97 -26.42
CA SER A 456 7.50 10.61 -25.18
C SER A 456 6.79 9.51 -24.41
N LEU A 457 5.46 9.55 -24.34
CA LEU A 457 4.63 8.50 -23.72
C LEU A 457 4.74 7.16 -24.46
N VAL A 458 4.74 7.17 -25.78
CA VAL A 458 4.93 5.96 -26.60
C VAL A 458 6.32 5.37 -26.39
N LEU A 459 7.36 6.18 -26.25
CA LEU A 459 8.71 5.70 -25.92
C LEU A 459 8.77 5.10 -24.52
N LEU A 460 8.08 5.70 -23.56
CA LEU A 460 7.96 5.20 -22.20
C LEU A 460 7.27 3.83 -22.16
N GLU A 461 6.16 3.64 -22.91
CA GLU A 461 5.47 2.35 -23.06
C GLU A 461 6.41 1.27 -23.65
N LYS A 462 7.18 1.62 -24.70
CA LYS A 462 8.15 0.71 -25.30
C LYS A 462 9.26 0.32 -24.33
N MET A 463 9.77 1.28 -23.54
CA MET A 463 10.79 1.03 -22.53
C MET A 463 10.27 0.11 -21.43
N GLU A 464 9.08 0.37 -20.92
CA GLU A 464 8.43 -0.45 -19.90
C GLU A 464 8.23 -1.89 -20.37
N ALA A 465 7.77 -2.10 -21.59
CA ALA A 465 7.62 -3.43 -22.17
C ALA A 465 8.98 -4.18 -22.31
N CYS A 466 10.05 -3.46 -22.66
CA CYS A 466 11.41 -4.04 -22.70
C CYS A 466 11.89 -4.44 -21.29
N VAL A 467 11.69 -3.57 -20.30
CA VAL A 467 12.10 -3.84 -18.90
C VAL A 467 11.33 -5.03 -18.33
N LYS A 468 10.01 -5.07 -18.50
CA LYS A 468 9.19 -6.22 -18.09
C LYS A 468 9.65 -7.53 -18.75
N SER A 469 10.00 -7.50 -20.04
CA SER A 469 10.53 -8.67 -20.75
C SER A 469 11.86 -9.15 -20.17
N LEU A 470 12.71 -8.24 -19.69
CA LEU A 470 13.97 -8.58 -19.02
C LEU A 470 13.73 -9.18 -17.63
N MET A 471 12.78 -8.62 -16.86
CA MET A 471 12.43 -9.10 -15.53
C MET A 471 11.84 -10.52 -15.55
N VAL A 472 10.85 -10.77 -16.40
CA VAL A 472 10.20 -12.09 -16.53
C VAL A 472 11.20 -13.17 -16.91
N LYS A 473 12.15 -12.87 -17.79
CA LYS A 473 13.23 -13.81 -18.16
C LYS A 473 14.20 -14.10 -17.01
N ASN A 474 14.30 -13.22 -16.02
CA ASN A 474 15.16 -13.41 -14.85
C ASN A 474 14.43 -14.05 -13.66
N ALA A 475 13.10 -13.89 -13.56
CA ALA A 475 12.28 -14.49 -12.51
C ALA A 475 11.92 -15.98 -12.75
N GLY A 476 12.03 -16.45 -13.98
CA GLY A 476 11.76 -17.85 -14.37
C GLY A 476 12.94 -18.80 -14.15
N MET A 477 13.80 -18.51 -13.21
CA MET A 477 14.98 -19.28 -12.78
C MET A 477 15.00 -19.34 -11.24
#